data_3f23615d33058775d5a495ad09727bff
#
_entry.id   3f23615d33058775d5a495ad09727bff
#
_cell.length_a   1.000
_cell.length_b   1.000
_cell.length_c   1.000
_cell.angle_alpha   90.00
_cell.angle_beta   90.00
_cell.angle_gamma   90.00
#
_symmetry.space_group_name_H-M   'P 1'
#
loop_
_entity.id
_entity.type
_entity.pdbx_description
1 polymer ?
#
loop_
_entity_poly.entity_id
_entity_poly.type
_entity_poly.pdbx_seq_one_letter_code
_entity_poly.pdbx_strand_id
1 'polypeptide(L)'
;MSKKKSLGEMNAIEFYAELSTLKDNPAEFLKYCKIYSDRGLIQFRPYAWQKRKITQFVQTLHTKKPNHLIVAPRQVGKTALIAAYALWYALFRPDKRIALFSYKLAAAAEILHRIKEMHAMLPKCLQRDTKVCNKNMIQFDNNTRIEISNYDANCVRGKSIDLAILDEAAFAKDSTFSDFIKSVFPTQCGRKDAQMIIVSTPHKVDSEFYLLYSHLLNSKYSFNVEHLKWNCISSRDAKWKRQMQHYYDTATFRSEFLAEFV
;
A
#
# COMPACT_ATOMS: atom_id res chain seq x y z
N MET A 1 -1.48 -15.30 -31.54
CA MET A 1 -1.60 -14.17 -30.58
C MET A 1 -0.51 -13.15 -30.94
N SER A 2 -0.89 -11.95 -31.39
CA SER A 2 0.05 -10.86 -31.70
C SER A 2 0.83 -10.49 -30.44
N LYS A 3 2.17 -10.42 -30.50
CA LYS A 3 2.99 -9.90 -29.40
C LYS A 3 2.58 -8.44 -29.15
N LYS A 4 2.19 -8.11 -27.90
CA LYS A 4 1.94 -6.71 -27.53
C LYS A 4 3.26 -5.93 -27.70
N LYS A 5 3.22 -4.82 -28.45
CA LYS A 5 4.38 -3.94 -28.64
C LYS A 5 4.89 -3.41 -27.29
N SER A 6 6.18 -3.22 -27.15
CA SER A 6 6.75 -2.47 -26.04
C SER A 6 6.39 -0.98 -26.15
N LEU A 7 6.41 -0.24 -25.02
CA LEU A 7 6.08 1.21 -25.03
C LEU A 7 6.95 2.01 -26.01
N GLY A 8 8.20 1.59 -26.23
CA GLY A 8 9.13 2.26 -27.17
C GLY A 8 8.86 1.94 -28.66
N GLU A 9 8.04 0.92 -28.95
CA GLU A 9 7.68 0.52 -30.32
C GLU A 9 6.29 1.03 -30.72
N MET A 10 5.58 1.72 -29.80
CA MET A 10 4.26 2.29 -30.04
C MET A 10 4.37 3.62 -30.79
N ASN A 11 3.45 3.86 -31.74
CA ASN A 11 3.26 5.19 -32.28
C ASN A 11 2.58 6.11 -31.23
N ALA A 12 2.50 7.41 -31.51
CA ALA A 12 1.97 8.39 -30.57
C ALA A 12 0.53 8.06 -30.12
N ILE A 13 -0.33 7.62 -31.02
CA ILE A 13 -1.75 7.29 -30.72
C ILE A 13 -1.81 6.06 -29.80
N GLU A 14 -1.06 5.00 -30.13
CA GLU A 14 -0.97 3.78 -29.30
C GLU A 14 -0.42 4.10 -27.90
N PHE A 15 0.59 4.97 -27.82
CA PHE A 15 1.20 5.37 -26.56
C PHE A 15 0.23 6.18 -25.68
N TYR A 16 -0.48 7.16 -26.25
CA TYR A 16 -1.49 7.91 -25.50
C TYR A 16 -2.67 7.03 -25.03
N ALA A 17 -3.10 6.07 -25.83
CA ALA A 17 -4.11 5.11 -25.43
C ALA A 17 -3.65 4.22 -24.27
N GLU A 18 -2.41 3.73 -24.32
CA GLU A 18 -1.81 2.96 -23.19
C GLU A 18 -1.69 3.82 -21.93
N LEU A 19 -1.20 5.08 -22.04
CA LEU A 19 -1.13 6.00 -20.90
C LEU A 19 -2.52 6.24 -20.26
N SER A 20 -3.56 6.44 -21.08
CA SER A 20 -4.93 6.57 -20.57
C SER A 20 -5.35 5.33 -19.79
N THR A 21 -5.06 4.14 -20.33
CA THR A 21 -5.34 2.86 -19.66
C THR A 21 -4.60 2.76 -18.31
N LEU A 22 -3.32 3.14 -18.28
CA LEU A 22 -2.51 3.09 -17.05
C LEU A 22 -2.97 4.08 -16.00
N LYS A 23 -3.46 5.26 -16.42
CA LYS A 23 -3.99 6.28 -15.52
C LYS A 23 -5.22 5.82 -14.76
N ASP A 24 -6.06 5.00 -15.38
CA ASP A 24 -7.32 4.55 -14.81
C ASP A 24 -7.23 3.12 -14.22
N ASN A 25 -6.17 2.37 -14.57
CA ASN A 25 -6.01 0.99 -14.16
C ASN A 25 -4.62 0.72 -13.55
N PRO A 26 -4.44 0.88 -12.24
CA PRO A 26 -3.17 0.63 -11.58
C PRO A 26 -2.71 -0.85 -11.69
N ALA A 27 -3.63 -1.79 -11.87
CA ALA A 27 -3.25 -3.20 -12.05
C ALA A 27 -2.50 -3.43 -13.38
N GLU A 28 -2.80 -2.65 -14.43
CA GLU A 28 -2.04 -2.67 -15.67
C GLU A 28 -0.68 -1.99 -15.51
N PHE A 29 -0.60 -0.90 -14.72
CA PHE A 29 0.66 -0.23 -14.41
C PHE A 29 1.67 -1.17 -13.72
N LEU A 30 1.24 -2.12 -12.88
CA LEU A 30 2.13 -3.08 -12.22
C LEU A 30 2.97 -3.91 -13.21
N LYS A 31 2.53 -4.05 -14.44
CA LYS A 31 3.28 -4.76 -15.50
C LYS A 31 4.58 -4.06 -15.88
N TYR A 32 4.71 -2.78 -15.55
CA TYR A 32 5.92 -1.99 -15.80
C TYR A 32 6.80 -1.86 -14.57
N CYS A 33 6.32 -2.25 -13.39
CA CYS A 33 7.07 -2.20 -12.14
C CYS A 33 8.02 -3.38 -11.99
N LYS A 34 9.21 -3.13 -11.44
CA LYS A 34 10.14 -4.15 -10.98
C LYS A 34 10.31 -4.06 -9.47
N ILE A 35 10.57 -5.18 -8.83
CA ILE A 35 10.79 -5.29 -7.39
C ILE A 35 11.99 -6.18 -7.10
N TYR A 36 12.64 -5.94 -5.97
CA TYR A 36 13.62 -6.87 -5.42
C TYR A 36 12.91 -7.99 -4.65
N SER A 37 13.35 -9.21 -4.89
CA SER A 37 12.96 -10.43 -4.19
C SER A 37 14.20 -11.20 -3.74
N ASP A 38 14.01 -12.33 -3.09
CA ASP A 38 15.05 -13.32 -2.79
C ASP A 38 15.83 -13.81 -4.03
N ARG A 39 15.25 -13.67 -5.22
CA ARG A 39 15.84 -14.01 -6.52
C ARG A 39 16.47 -12.80 -7.24
N GLY A 40 16.68 -11.70 -6.53
CA GLY A 40 17.15 -10.44 -7.10
C GLY A 40 16.04 -9.59 -7.71
N LEU A 41 16.39 -8.80 -8.71
CA LEU A 41 15.48 -7.90 -9.41
C LEU A 41 14.57 -8.69 -10.36
N ILE A 42 13.26 -8.62 -10.11
CA ILE A 42 12.25 -9.32 -10.92
C ILE A 42 11.14 -8.37 -11.36
N GLN A 43 10.44 -8.75 -12.44
CA GLN A 43 9.20 -8.10 -12.84
C GLN A 43 8.13 -8.29 -11.74
N PHE A 44 7.45 -7.23 -11.34
CA PHE A 44 6.36 -7.34 -10.37
C PHE A 44 5.19 -8.12 -10.99
N ARG A 45 4.98 -9.32 -10.47
CA ARG A 45 3.84 -10.17 -10.82
C ARG A 45 2.92 -10.24 -9.62
N PRO A 46 1.85 -9.42 -9.59
CA PRO A 46 0.98 -9.35 -8.42
C PRO A 46 0.23 -10.67 -8.21
N TYR A 47 0.12 -11.08 -6.96
CA TYR A 47 -0.80 -12.15 -6.57
C TYR A 47 -2.26 -11.76 -6.87
N ALA A 48 -3.15 -12.74 -6.99
CA ALA A 48 -4.55 -12.50 -7.30
C ALA A 48 -5.21 -11.50 -6.33
N TRP A 49 -4.94 -11.62 -5.03
CA TRP A 49 -5.46 -10.70 -4.03
C TRP A 49 -4.93 -9.27 -4.20
N GLN A 50 -3.65 -9.11 -4.55
CA GLN A 50 -3.05 -7.78 -4.80
C GLN A 50 -3.68 -7.11 -6.03
N LYS A 51 -3.84 -7.87 -7.12
CA LYS A 51 -4.47 -7.36 -8.34
C LYS A 51 -5.91 -6.92 -8.08
N ARG A 52 -6.70 -7.74 -7.37
CA ARG A 52 -8.07 -7.38 -6.96
C ARG A 52 -8.07 -6.12 -6.09
N LYS A 53 -7.19 -6.06 -5.08
CA LYS A 53 -7.18 -4.98 -4.11
C LYS A 53 -6.74 -3.65 -4.71
N ILE A 54 -5.71 -3.61 -5.55
CA ILE A 54 -5.25 -2.37 -6.17
C ILE A 54 -6.31 -1.79 -7.12
N THR A 55 -7.06 -2.65 -7.81
CA THR A 55 -8.20 -2.23 -8.62
C THR A 55 -9.31 -1.66 -7.73
N GLN A 56 -9.61 -2.30 -6.61
CA GLN A 56 -10.63 -1.84 -5.66
C GLN A 56 -10.26 -0.48 -5.05
N PHE A 57 -8.98 -0.20 -4.78
CA PHE A 57 -8.54 1.11 -4.27
C PHE A 57 -9.00 2.26 -5.17
N VAL A 58 -8.89 2.09 -6.49
CA VAL A 58 -9.33 3.12 -7.45
C VAL A 58 -10.85 3.16 -7.59
N GLN A 59 -11.49 2.01 -7.68
CA GLN A 59 -12.95 1.92 -7.84
C GLN A 59 -13.72 2.57 -6.67
N THR A 60 -13.12 2.59 -5.49
CA THR A 60 -13.76 3.13 -4.29
C THR A 60 -13.43 4.59 -4.02
N LEU A 61 -12.47 5.20 -4.71
CA LEU A 61 -12.00 6.57 -4.47
C LEU A 61 -13.14 7.60 -4.39
N HIS A 62 -14.13 7.50 -5.28
CA HIS A 62 -15.26 8.44 -5.37
C HIS A 62 -16.55 7.91 -4.73
N THR A 63 -16.45 6.88 -3.90
CA THR A 63 -17.59 6.28 -3.22
C THR A 63 -17.70 6.75 -1.76
N LYS A 64 -18.78 6.35 -1.09
CA LYS A 64 -18.93 6.58 0.36
C LYS A 64 -17.96 5.77 1.22
N LYS A 65 -17.24 4.78 0.64
CA LYS A 65 -16.28 3.90 1.32
C LYS A 65 -14.92 3.92 0.60
N PRO A 66 -14.18 5.04 0.59
CA PRO A 66 -12.90 5.12 -0.09
C PRO A 66 -11.76 4.40 0.66
N ASN A 67 -11.92 4.19 1.96
CA ASN A 67 -10.86 3.71 2.83
C ASN A 67 -10.78 2.19 2.88
N HIS A 68 -9.60 1.67 3.19
CA HIS A 68 -9.35 0.23 3.26
C HIS A 68 -8.57 -0.13 4.52
N LEU A 69 -8.97 -1.24 5.14
CA LEU A 69 -8.20 -1.89 6.19
C LEU A 69 -7.94 -3.34 5.78
N ILE A 70 -6.67 -3.75 5.74
CA ILE A 70 -6.25 -5.07 5.31
C ILE A 70 -5.45 -5.72 6.44
N VAL A 71 -6.01 -6.76 7.02
CA VAL A 71 -5.30 -7.67 7.91
C VAL A 71 -4.81 -8.85 7.09
N ALA A 72 -3.53 -9.15 7.13
CA ALA A 72 -2.94 -10.17 6.28
C ALA A 72 -1.70 -10.82 6.89
N PRO A 73 -1.38 -12.07 6.55
CA PRO A 73 -0.18 -12.75 7.02
C PRO A 73 1.11 -12.02 6.63
N ARG A 74 2.22 -12.36 7.26
CA ARG A 74 3.55 -11.93 6.79
C ARG A 74 3.87 -12.48 5.40
N GLN A 75 4.76 -11.76 4.69
CA GLN A 75 5.34 -12.19 3.40
C GLN A 75 4.32 -12.48 2.28
N VAL A 76 3.14 -11.86 2.34
CA VAL A 76 2.15 -11.95 1.25
C VAL A 76 2.22 -10.75 0.30
N GLY A 77 3.23 -9.87 0.46
CA GLY A 77 3.47 -8.74 -0.44
C GLY A 77 2.67 -7.48 -0.13
N LYS A 78 2.24 -7.26 1.13
CA LYS A 78 1.55 -6.03 1.57
C LYS A 78 2.31 -4.78 1.17
N THR A 79 3.57 -4.68 1.62
CA THR A 79 4.43 -3.51 1.40
C THR A 79 4.69 -3.25 -0.09
N ALA A 80 4.88 -4.30 -0.91
CA ALA A 80 5.04 -4.14 -2.34
C ALA A 80 3.79 -3.56 -3.01
N LEU A 81 2.59 -4.00 -2.58
CA LEU A 81 1.32 -3.48 -3.09
C LEU A 81 1.13 -2.00 -2.78
N ILE A 82 1.32 -1.59 -1.51
CA ILE A 82 1.14 -0.18 -1.11
C ILE A 82 2.19 0.74 -1.71
N ALA A 83 3.44 0.28 -1.86
CA ALA A 83 4.49 1.04 -2.53
C ALA A 83 4.16 1.27 -4.01
N ALA A 84 3.73 0.22 -4.73
CA ALA A 84 3.35 0.34 -6.13
C ALA A 84 2.10 1.21 -6.33
N TYR A 85 1.12 1.13 -5.42
CA TYR A 85 -0.05 1.99 -5.46
C TYR A 85 0.29 3.46 -5.18
N ALA A 86 1.14 3.73 -4.19
CA ALA A 86 1.61 5.08 -3.89
C ALA A 86 2.37 5.70 -5.07
N LEU A 87 3.23 4.91 -5.73
CA LEU A 87 3.94 5.33 -6.93
C LEU A 87 2.97 5.66 -8.07
N TRP A 88 2.06 4.72 -8.40
CA TRP A 88 1.04 4.95 -9.42
C TRP A 88 0.22 6.21 -9.12
N TYR A 89 -0.25 6.38 -7.88
CA TYR A 89 -1.04 7.53 -7.49
C TYR A 89 -0.24 8.83 -7.68
N ALA A 90 1.04 8.83 -7.33
CA ALA A 90 1.91 10.00 -7.48
C ALA A 90 2.20 10.35 -8.94
N LEU A 91 2.37 9.36 -9.81
CA LEU A 91 2.70 9.61 -11.22
C LEU A 91 1.50 10.13 -12.03
N PHE A 92 0.30 9.62 -11.74
CA PHE A 92 -0.89 9.88 -12.56
C PHE A 92 -1.86 10.90 -11.96
N ARG A 93 -1.63 11.37 -10.71
CA ARG A 93 -2.49 12.35 -10.06
C ARG A 93 -1.66 13.55 -9.62
N PRO A 94 -1.84 14.73 -10.27
CA PRO A 94 -1.08 15.93 -9.94
C PRO A 94 -1.56 16.56 -8.63
N ASP A 95 -0.69 17.39 -8.04
CA ASP A 95 -0.97 18.25 -6.87
C ASP A 95 -1.46 17.48 -5.63
N LYS A 96 -1.00 16.24 -5.44
CA LYS A 96 -1.41 15.36 -4.33
C LYS A 96 -0.36 15.26 -3.23
N ARG A 97 -0.85 15.08 -2.01
CA ARG A 97 -0.02 14.81 -0.83
C ARG A 97 -0.27 13.39 -0.35
N ILE A 98 0.77 12.56 -0.45
CA ILE A 98 0.77 11.18 -0.01
C ILE A 98 1.61 11.10 1.26
N ALA A 99 1.08 10.54 2.32
CA ALA A 99 1.79 10.33 3.57
C ALA A 99 1.87 8.82 3.89
N LEU A 100 3.09 8.34 4.07
CA LEU A 100 3.37 6.96 4.47
C LEU A 100 3.74 6.94 5.95
N PHE A 101 3.04 6.13 6.71
CA PHE A 101 3.24 5.98 8.14
C PHE A 101 3.58 4.54 8.49
N SER A 102 4.46 4.37 9.46
CA SER A 102 4.74 3.06 10.05
C SER A 102 5.08 3.22 11.54
N TYR A 103 5.09 2.10 12.29
CA TYR A 103 5.41 2.10 13.72
C TYR A 103 6.84 2.57 14.02
N LYS A 104 7.75 2.50 13.04
CA LYS A 104 9.12 3.07 13.07
C LYS A 104 9.38 3.86 11.81
N LEU A 105 10.05 5.01 11.95
CA LEU A 105 10.45 5.83 10.81
C LEU A 105 11.32 5.07 9.80
N ALA A 106 12.20 4.18 10.28
CA ALA A 106 13.02 3.33 9.41
C ALA A 106 12.19 2.40 8.53
N ALA A 107 11.06 1.86 9.04
CA ALA A 107 10.16 1.03 8.23
C ALA A 107 9.44 1.87 7.16
N ALA A 108 9.00 3.08 7.49
CA ALA A 108 8.43 4.00 6.49
C ALA A 108 9.49 4.41 5.43
N ALA A 109 10.75 4.61 5.85
CA ALA A 109 11.86 4.92 4.94
C ALA A 109 12.15 3.78 3.95
N GLU A 110 12.01 2.53 4.38
CA GLU A 110 12.16 1.35 3.52
C GLU A 110 11.06 1.31 2.43
N ILE A 111 9.81 1.69 2.78
CA ILE A 111 8.73 1.78 1.78
C ILE A 111 9.05 2.87 0.75
N LEU A 112 9.50 4.04 1.21
CA LEU A 112 9.88 5.13 0.32
C LEU A 112 11.07 4.76 -0.57
N HIS A 113 12.04 4.02 -0.04
CA HIS A 113 13.17 3.49 -0.81
C HIS A 113 12.69 2.59 -1.94
N ARG A 114 11.81 1.62 -1.65
CA ARG A 114 11.19 0.76 -2.66
C ARG A 114 10.43 1.53 -3.74
N ILE A 115 9.73 2.59 -3.36
CA ILE A 115 9.03 3.47 -4.32
C ILE A 115 10.04 4.14 -5.26
N LYS A 116 11.17 4.65 -4.74
CA LYS A 116 12.22 5.28 -5.55
C LYS A 116 12.88 4.28 -6.49
N GLU A 117 13.18 3.07 -6.02
CA GLU A 117 13.71 2.01 -6.86
C GLU A 117 12.73 1.61 -7.97
N MET A 118 11.45 1.39 -7.62
CA MET A 118 10.42 1.11 -8.62
C MET A 118 10.35 2.22 -9.67
N HIS A 119 10.36 3.49 -9.24
CA HIS A 119 10.32 4.64 -10.15
C HIS A 119 11.53 4.68 -11.08
N ALA A 120 12.74 4.50 -10.55
CA ALA A 120 13.99 4.51 -11.34
C ALA A 120 14.05 3.37 -12.37
N MET A 121 13.34 2.26 -12.10
CA MET A 121 13.29 1.08 -12.97
C MET A 121 12.11 1.06 -13.95
N LEU A 122 11.22 2.04 -13.92
CA LEU A 122 10.17 2.18 -14.93
C LEU A 122 10.78 2.47 -16.31
N PRO A 123 10.09 2.14 -17.41
CA PRO A 123 10.42 2.68 -18.73
C PRO A 123 10.51 4.20 -18.69
N LYS A 124 11.51 4.77 -19.40
CA LYS A 124 11.79 6.23 -19.36
C LYS A 124 10.55 7.09 -19.65
N CYS A 125 9.70 6.68 -20.57
CA CYS A 125 8.46 7.38 -20.93
C CYS A 125 7.39 7.37 -19.82
N LEU A 126 7.53 6.53 -18.78
CA LEU A 126 6.66 6.51 -17.59
C LEU A 126 7.31 7.15 -16.36
N GLN A 127 8.61 7.47 -16.42
CA GLN A 127 9.26 8.19 -15.34
C GLN A 127 8.88 9.67 -15.39
N ARG A 128 8.73 10.29 -14.22
CA ARG A 128 8.61 11.74 -14.06
C ARG A 128 9.89 12.30 -13.48
N ASP A 129 10.20 13.54 -13.83
CA ASP A 129 11.28 14.26 -13.18
C ASP A 129 10.96 14.52 -11.71
N THR A 130 12.00 14.53 -10.88
CA THR A 130 11.88 14.76 -9.45
C THR A 130 12.41 16.13 -9.08
N LYS A 131 11.56 16.96 -8.43
CA LYS A 131 11.94 18.27 -7.86
C LYS A 131 12.71 18.13 -6.55
N VAL A 132 12.31 17.12 -5.73
CA VAL A 132 12.92 16.81 -4.45
C VAL A 132 13.04 15.31 -4.31
N CYS A 133 14.21 14.83 -3.89
CA CYS A 133 14.44 13.44 -3.58
C CYS A 133 15.44 13.32 -2.42
N ASN A 134 14.95 13.08 -1.20
CA ASN A 134 15.78 12.95 0.00
C ASN A 134 15.30 11.76 0.88
N LYS A 135 15.91 11.56 2.06
CA LYS A 135 15.60 10.42 2.94
C LYS A 135 14.12 10.29 3.32
N ASN A 136 13.42 11.43 3.44
CA ASN A 136 12.07 11.48 3.99
C ASN A 136 10.99 11.82 2.96
N MET A 137 11.37 12.21 1.74
CA MET A 137 10.42 12.70 0.76
C MET A 137 10.92 12.47 -0.68
N ILE A 138 9.95 12.29 -1.59
CA ILE A 138 10.11 12.47 -3.02
C ILE A 138 8.99 13.37 -3.52
N GLN A 139 9.31 14.35 -4.36
CA GLN A 139 8.35 15.22 -5.03
C GLN A 139 8.62 15.20 -6.53
N PHE A 140 7.57 14.96 -7.30
CA PHE A 140 7.60 14.91 -8.75
C PHE A 140 7.30 16.28 -9.39
N ASP A 141 7.59 16.40 -10.69
CA ASP A 141 7.35 17.59 -11.52
C ASP A 141 5.87 18.02 -11.55
N ASN A 142 4.94 17.08 -11.40
CA ASN A 142 3.50 17.31 -11.30
C ASN A 142 3.03 17.82 -9.91
N ASN A 143 3.96 18.27 -9.05
CA ASN A 143 3.77 18.74 -7.68
C ASN A 143 3.29 17.70 -6.67
N THR A 144 3.03 16.46 -7.08
CA THR A 144 2.68 15.40 -6.14
C THR A 144 3.92 14.98 -5.33
N ARG A 145 3.74 14.82 -4.03
CA ARG A 145 4.80 14.42 -3.12
C ARG A 145 4.40 13.25 -2.24
N ILE A 146 5.39 12.43 -1.90
CA ILE A 146 5.29 11.34 -0.95
C ILE A 146 6.21 11.66 0.22
N GLU A 147 5.65 11.78 1.40
CA GLU A 147 6.36 12.05 2.66
C GLU A 147 6.22 10.83 3.60
N ILE A 148 7.24 10.59 4.42
CA ILE A 148 7.20 9.54 5.44
C ILE A 148 7.17 10.12 6.85
N SER A 149 6.54 9.38 7.77
CA SER A 149 6.58 9.65 9.20
C SER A 149 6.33 8.36 10.01
N ASN A 150 6.58 8.43 11.30
CA ASN A 150 6.03 7.46 12.26
C ASN A 150 4.61 7.86 12.66
N TYR A 151 3.96 7.06 13.52
CA TYR A 151 2.64 7.35 14.09
C TYR A 151 2.74 8.45 15.16
N ASP A 152 2.98 9.68 14.73
CA ASP A 152 2.99 10.88 15.58
C ASP A 152 1.84 11.80 15.18
N ALA A 153 0.93 12.03 16.11
CA ALA A 153 -0.23 12.90 15.91
C ALA A 153 0.16 14.34 15.49
N ASN A 154 1.32 14.84 15.93
CA ASN A 154 1.78 16.17 15.59
C ASN A 154 2.24 16.28 14.12
N CYS A 155 2.71 15.18 13.55
CA CYS A 155 3.16 15.15 12.14
C CYS A 155 2.05 15.40 11.12
N VAL A 156 0.79 15.18 11.50
CA VAL A 156 -0.37 15.29 10.58
C VAL A 156 -1.22 16.53 10.83
N ARG A 157 -1.15 17.14 12.01
CA ARG A 157 -1.93 18.33 12.35
C ARG A 157 -1.62 19.49 11.40
N GLY A 158 -2.66 20.14 10.90
CA GLY A 158 -2.56 21.25 9.94
C GLY A 158 -2.17 20.84 8.51
N LYS A 159 -1.99 19.54 8.24
CA LYS A 159 -1.74 19.04 6.89
C LYS A 159 -3.04 18.57 6.24
N SER A 160 -3.12 18.78 4.93
CA SER A 160 -4.16 18.14 4.11
C SER A 160 -3.52 16.95 3.38
N ILE A 161 -4.04 15.73 3.60
CA ILE A 161 -3.48 14.49 3.06
C ILE A 161 -4.50 13.88 2.10
N ASP A 162 -4.09 13.64 0.85
CA ASP A 162 -4.95 13.00 -0.16
C ASP A 162 -4.92 11.48 -0.04
N LEU A 163 -3.75 10.90 0.24
CA LEU A 163 -3.59 9.47 0.44
C LEU A 163 -2.74 9.23 1.70
N ALA A 164 -3.35 8.65 2.72
CA ALA A 164 -2.68 8.19 3.93
C ALA A 164 -2.50 6.67 3.86
N ILE A 165 -1.25 6.20 3.93
CA ILE A 165 -0.93 4.76 3.99
C ILE A 165 -0.29 4.46 5.34
N LEU A 166 -0.92 3.55 6.08
CA LEU A 166 -0.52 3.13 7.41
C LEU A 166 -0.04 1.68 7.33
N ASP A 167 1.26 1.46 7.41
CA ASP A 167 1.86 0.12 7.36
C ASP A 167 2.22 -0.38 8.75
N GLU A 168 2.02 -1.68 8.97
CA GLU A 168 2.26 -2.40 10.23
C GLU A 168 1.60 -1.70 11.44
N ALA A 169 0.34 -1.29 11.26
CA ALA A 169 -0.42 -0.51 12.24
C ALA A 169 -0.62 -1.24 13.59
N ALA A 170 -0.73 -2.57 13.59
CA ALA A 170 -0.90 -3.36 14.81
C ALA A 170 0.33 -3.37 15.72
N PHE A 171 1.49 -2.92 15.25
CA PHE A 171 2.74 -2.85 16.02
C PHE A 171 3.01 -1.46 16.63
N ALA A 172 2.14 -0.50 16.37
CA ALA A 172 2.20 0.79 17.03
C ALA A 172 1.83 0.66 18.52
N LYS A 173 2.40 1.53 19.38
CA LYS A 173 1.97 1.60 20.78
C LYS A 173 0.53 2.10 20.85
N ASP A 174 -0.30 1.47 21.66
CA ASP A 174 -1.73 1.72 21.71
C ASP A 174 -2.11 3.21 21.90
N SER A 175 -1.54 3.88 22.89
CA SER A 175 -1.79 5.31 23.12
C SER A 175 -1.40 6.17 21.92
N THR A 176 -0.25 5.90 21.33
CA THR A 176 0.25 6.62 20.15
C THR A 176 -0.64 6.39 18.93
N PHE A 177 -1.10 5.15 18.73
CA PHE A 177 -1.95 4.79 17.59
C PHE A 177 -3.34 5.41 17.70
N SER A 178 -3.95 5.35 18.87
CA SER A 178 -5.27 5.96 19.12
C SER A 178 -5.26 7.47 18.87
N ASP A 179 -4.27 8.18 19.41
CA ASP A 179 -4.12 9.63 19.21
C ASP A 179 -3.82 9.99 17.76
N PHE A 180 -3.00 9.17 17.09
CA PHE A 180 -2.69 9.35 15.67
C PHE A 180 -3.94 9.17 14.80
N ILE A 181 -4.72 8.12 15.01
CA ILE A 181 -5.96 7.87 14.25
C ILE A 181 -6.93 9.03 14.41
N LYS A 182 -7.13 9.54 15.63
CA LYS A 182 -7.97 10.74 15.90
C LYS A 182 -7.46 11.99 15.18
N SER A 183 -6.16 12.09 14.94
CA SER A 183 -5.53 13.25 14.30
C SER A 183 -5.48 13.13 12.77
N VAL A 184 -5.34 11.93 12.20
CA VAL A 184 -5.21 11.74 10.76
C VAL A 184 -6.57 11.79 10.04
N PHE A 185 -7.65 11.30 10.65
CA PHE A 185 -8.98 11.35 10.05
C PHE A 185 -9.41 12.77 9.65
N PRO A 186 -9.30 13.80 10.51
CA PRO A 186 -9.67 15.16 10.15
C PRO A 186 -8.90 15.74 8.98
N THR A 187 -7.66 15.27 8.73
CA THR A 187 -6.83 15.76 7.60
C THR A 187 -7.44 15.43 6.24
N GLN A 188 -8.37 14.51 6.21
CA GLN A 188 -9.04 14.00 5.00
C GLN A 188 -10.47 14.50 4.84
N CYS A 189 -11.12 14.95 5.92
CA CYS A 189 -12.55 15.30 5.92
C CYS A 189 -12.96 16.41 4.93
N GLY A 190 -12.04 17.31 4.55
CA GLY A 190 -12.31 18.38 3.59
C GLY A 190 -12.04 18.04 2.13
N ARG A 191 -11.67 16.79 1.81
CA ARG A 191 -11.22 16.39 0.47
C ARG A 191 -12.11 15.29 -0.12
N LYS A 192 -12.68 15.55 -1.29
CA LYS A 192 -13.59 14.61 -1.97
C LYS A 192 -12.94 13.27 -2.34
N ASP A 193 -11.62 13.27 -2.60
CA ASP A 193 -10.88 12.11 -3.11
C ASP A 193 -9.82 11.61 -2.11
N ALA A 194 -9.97 11.96 -0.83
CA ALA A 194 -9.05 11.48 0.19
C ALA A 194 -9.28 9.99 0.47
N GLN A 195 -8.18 9.26 0.64
CA GLN A 195 -8.20 7.83 0.91
C GLN A 195 -7.23 7.46 2.03
N MET A 196 -7.65 6.54 2.89
CA MET A 196 -6.78 5.91 3.87
C MET A 196 -6.68 4.42 3.60
N ILE A 197 -5.45 3.91 3.60
CA ILE A 197 -5.15 2.49 3.45
C ILE A 197 -4.36 2.05 4.67
N ILE A 198 -4.94 1.19 5.48
CA ILE A 198 -4.31 0.61 6.66
C ILE A 198 -3.98 -0.84 6.34
N VAL A 199 -2.73 -1.24 6.51
CA VAL A 199 -2.31 -2.63 6.32
C VAL A 199 -1.51 -3.09 7.52
N SER A 200 -1.76 -4.31 7.99
CA SER A 200 -0.97 -4.90 9.06
C SER A 200 -1.05 -6.43 9.07
N THR A 201 -0.04 -7.03 9.67
CA THR A 201 -0.16 -8.35 10.27
C THR A 201 -0.89 -8.18 11.60
N PRO A 202 -1.81 -9.07 12.01
CA PRO A 202 -2.48 -8.97 13.30
C PRO A 202 -1.49 -9.20 14.45
N HIS A 203 -1.80 -8.65 15.60
CA HIS A 203 -0.99 -8.79 16.79
C HIS A 203 -1.90 -9.13 17.99
N LYS A 204 -2.05 -8.27 18.98
CA LYS A 204 -2.81 -8.52 20.19
C LYS A 204 -4.31 -8.29 20.03
N VAL A 205 -5.15 -9.13 20.67
CA VAL A 205 -6.61 -9.01 20.68
C VAL A 205 -7.14 -7.81 21.48
N ASP A 206 -6.37 -7.27 22.40
CA ASP A 206 -6.76 -6.13 23.25
C ASP A 206 -6.11 -4.80 22.83
N SER A 207 -5.43 -4.79 21.67
CA SER A 207 -4.79 -3.58 21.14
C SER A 207 -5.79 -2.58 20.54
N GLU A 208 -5.42 -1.30 20.54
CA GLU A 208 -6.19 -0.24 19.85
C GLU A 208 -6.40 -0.55 18.36
N PHE A 209 -5.43 -1.23 17.72
CA PHE A 209 -5.63 -1.68 16.35
C PHE A 209 -6.72 -2.75 16.22
N TYR A 210 -6.78 -3.71 17.15
CA TYR A 210 -7.83 -4.72 17.15
C TYR A 210 -9.21 -4.11 17.43
N LEU A 211 -9.29 -3.16 18.35
CA LEU A 211 -10.55 -2.42 18.62
C LEU A 211 -11.02 -1.66 17.38
N LEU A 212 -10.10 -0.96 16.68
CA LEU A 212 -10.43 -0.31 15.41
C LEU A 212 -10.90 -1.32 14.35
N TYR A 213 -10.17 -2.43 14.18
CA TYR A 213 -10.53 -3.50 13.23
C TYR A 213 -11.94 -4.05 13.53
N SER A 214 -12.22 -4.42 14.78
CA SER A 214 -13.51 -4.97 15.21
C SER A 214 -14.66 -3.97 15.03
N HIS A 215 -14.42 -2.70 15.34
CA HIS A 215 -15.38 -1.63 15.10
C HIS A 215 -15.70 -1.47 13.61
N LEU A 216 -14.68 -1.45 12.76
CA LEU A 216 -14.85 -1.26 11.33
C LEU A 216 -15.49 -2.47 10.62
N LEU A 217 -15.26 -3.69 11.11
CA LEU A 217 -15.95 -4.90 10.62
C LEU A 217 -17.48 -4.81 10.79
N ASN A 218 -17.91 -4.27 11.93
CA ASN A 218 -19.32 -4.20 12.31
C ASN A 218 -19.99 -2.90 11.85
N SER A 219 -19.21 -1.93 11.35
CA SER A 219 -19.73 -0.63 10.94
C SER A 219 -20.09 -0.58 9.46
N LYS A 220 -21.15 0.15 9.12
CA LYS A 220 -21.50 0.48 7.73
C LYS A 220 -20.65 1.64 7.17
N TYR A 221 -19.68 2.16 7.94
CA TYR A 221 -18.94 3.37 7.62
C TYR A 221 -17.72 3.12 6.74
N SER A 222 -17.35 4.11 6.03
CA SER A 222 -16.24 4.49 5.14
C SER A 222 -15.07 3.53 4.88
N PHE A 223 -15.05 2.31 5.43
CA PHE A 223 -13.96 1.34 5.24
C PHE A 223 -14.40 0.05 4.55
N ASN A 224 -13.55 -0.43 3.65
CA ASN A 224 -13.57 -1.77 3.09
C ASN A 224 -12.58 -2.63 3.89
N VAL A 225 -13.09 -3.43 4.81
CA VAL A 225 -12.28 -4.30 5.66
C VAL A 225 -12.06 -5.64 4.98
N GLU A 226 -10.83 -6.10 4.91
CA GLU A 226 -10.47 -7.41 4.40
C GLU A 226 -9.48 -8.12 5.32
N HIS A 227 -9.80 -9.36 5.64
CA HIS A 227 -8.94 -10.25 6.40
C HIS A 227 -8.50 -11.41 5.50
N LEU A 228 -7.24 -11.38 5.09
CA LEU A 228 -6.66 -12.39 4.19
C LEU A 228 -6.21 -13.61 4.99
N LYS A 229 -6.60 -14.78 4.51
CA LYS A 229 -6.16 -16.06 5.09
C LYS A 229 -4.72 -16.39 4.66
N TRP A 230 -4.10 -17.30 5.38
CA TRP A 230 -2.73 -17.77 5.16
C TRP A 230 -2.46 -18.23 3.71
N ASN A 231 -3.45 -18.82 3.06
CA ASN A 231 -3.38 -19.36 1.70
C ASN A 231 -3.79 -18.37 0.60
N CYS A 232 -3.73 -17.06 0.88
CA CYS A 232 -4.06 -16.02 -0.10
C CYS A 232 -3.06 -15.94 -1.28
N ILE A 233 -1.95 -16.67 -1.20
CA ILE A 233 -0.97 -16.84 -2.28
C ILE A 233 -0.80 -18.32 -2.61
N SER A 234 -0.66 -18.63 -3.89
CA SER A 234 -0.67 -20.01 -4.41
C SER A 234 0.50 -20.88 -3.94
N SER A 235 1.60 -20.28 -3.51
CA SER A 235 2.77 -21.01 -2.97
C SER A 235 2.56 -21.57 -1.55
N ARG A 236 1.45 -21.22 -0.88
CA ARG A 236 1.13 -21.66 0.47
C ARG A 236 0.06 -22.75 0.42
N ASP A 237 0.52 -23.98 0.44
CA ASP A 237 -0.32 -25.20 0.50
C ASP A 237 -0.32 -25.81 1.91
N ALA A 238 -0.97 -26.95 2.08
CA ALA A 238 -1.02 -27.68 3.35
C ALA A 238 0.35 -28.21 3.79
N LYS A 239 1.28 -28.49 2.85
CA LYS A 239 2.65 -28.92 3.16
C LYS A 239 3.43 -27.75 3.74
N TRP A 240 3.36 -26.58 3.09
CA TRP A 240 3.96 -25.35 3.59
C TRP A 240 3.45 -25.03 5.02
N LYS A 241 2.12 -25.12 5.23
CA LYS A 241 1.51 -24.86 6.55
C LYS A 241 2.12 -25.74 7.65
N ARG A 242 2.22 -27.06 7.40
CA ARG A 242 2.82 -28.02 8.35
C ARG A 242 4.29 -27.71 8.63
N GLN A 243 5.07 -27.34 7.63
CA GLN A 243 6.46 -26.93 7.80
C GLN A 243 6.60 -25.71 8.71
N MET A 244 5.79 -24.66 8.46
CA MET A 244 5.84 -23.46 9.29
C MET A 244 5.41 -23.72 10.73
N GLN A 245 4.43 -24.57 10.98
CA GLN A 245 4.03 -24.99 12.32
C GLN A 245 5.16 -25.68 13.10
N HIS A 246 6.08 -26.33 12.41
CA HIS A 246 7.21 -26.99 13.06
C HIS A 246 8.31 -26.00 13.50
N TYR A 247 8.48 -24.89 12.78
CA TYR A 247 9.55 -23.92 13.03
C TYR A 247 9.20 -22.82 14.03
N TYR A 248 7.92 -22.58 14.29
CA TYR A 248 7.45 -21.46 15.09
C TYR A 248 6.58 -21.93 16.26
N ASP A 249 6.66 -21.22 17.39
CA ASP A 249 5.70 -21.41 18.47
C ASP A 249 4.26 -21.11 18.00
N THR A 250 3.29 -21.63 18.76
CA THR A 250 1.87 -21.55 18.38
C THR A 250 1.37 -20.10 18.24
N ALA A 251 1.77 -19.19 19.13
CA ALA A 251 1.32 -17.80 19.09
C ALA A 251 1.88 -17.07 17.88
N THR A 252 3.20 -17.19 17.65
CA THR A 252 3.86 -16.63 16.46
C THR A 252 3.28 -17.21 15.17
N PHE A 253 3.06 -18.53 15.11
CA PHE A 253 2.48 -19.15 13.93
C PHE A 253 1.08 -18.64 13.65
N ARG A 254 0.24 -18.49 14.66
CA ARG A 254 -1.12 -17.98 14.53
C ARG A 254 -1.13 -16.54 14.05
N SER A 255 -0.37 -15.64 14.67
CA SER A 255 -0.38 -14.23 14.29
C SER A 255 0.31 -13.97 12.94
N GLU A 256 1.52 -14.47 12.75
CA GLU A 256 2.36 -14.11 11.62
C GLU A 256 1.98 -14.85 10.32
N PHE A 257 1.52 -16.10 10.44
CA PHE A 257 1.27 -16.94 9.27
C PHE A 257 -0.20 -17.26 9.03
N LEU A 258 -1.02 -17.43 10.08
CA LEU A 258 -2.46 -17.62 9.91
C LEU A 258 -3.22 -16.31 9.84
N ALA A 259 -2.60 -15.20 10.23
CA ALA A 259 -3.20 -13.89 10.38
C ALA A 259 -4.32 -13.87 11.42
N GLU A 260 -4.11 -14.53 12.55
CA GLU A 260 -5.02 -14.52 13.68
C GLU A 260 -4.52 -13.53 14.75
N PHE A 261 -5.43 -12.78 15.35
CA PHE A 261 -5.11 -12.02 16.56
C PHE A 261 -4.90 -12.99 17.73
N VAL A 262 -3.91 -12.74 18.59
CA VAL A 262 -3.52 -13.60 19.69
C VAL A 262 -3.37 -12.82 20.99
#